data_4029e965feb1e329e3cfcdcbcbb34bd2
#
_entry.id   4029e965feb1e329e3cfcdcbcbb34bd2
#
_cell.length_a   1.000
_cell.length_b   1.000
_cell.length_c   1.000
_cell.angle_alpha   90.00
_cell.angle_beta   90.00
_cell.angle_gamma   90.00
#
_symmetry.space_group_name_H-M   'P 1'
#
loop_
_entity.id
_entity.type
_entity.pdbx_description
1 polymer ?
#
loop_
_entity_poly.entity_id
_entity_poly.type
_entity_poly.pdbx_seq_one_letter_code
_entity_poly.pdbx_strand_id
1 'polypeptide(L)'
;MHAHRPENAATAHPRPVLLFSPVLAEQGVPHAFTTRVGGVSRGQFETLNFGNPGELRGDERDPPANIARNIDRVLGEIGAAGRRVVQVHQVHGADVHALAGSRSSGTGPDAEATKADAIVTDDP
;
A
#
# COMPACT_ATOMS: atom_id res chain seq x y z
N MET A 1 22.56 31.96 14.34
CA MET A 1 22.31 31.50 13.80
C MET A 1 21.33 30.82 13.91
N HIS A 2 20.85 30.59 13.56
CA HIS A 2 19.95 29.95 13.65
C HIS A 2 20.01 28.77 13.32
N ALA A 3 19.75 28.36 14.10
CA ALA A 3 19.85 27.03 13.80
C ALA A 3 19.10 26.80 12.57
N HIS A 4 19.75 26.38 11.67
CA HIS A 4 19.09 26.03 10.46
C HIS A 4 18.09 24.94 10.77
N ARG A 5 16.85 25.28 10.59
CA ARG A 5 15.85 24.30 10.76
C ARG A 5 15.80 23.50 9.53
N PRO A 6 16.06 22.25 9.63
CA PRO A 6 16.07 21.43 8.43
C PRO A 6 14.70 21.46 7.79
N GLU A 7 14.67 21.80 6.58
CA GLU A 7 13.47 21.73 5.82
C GLU A 7 12.89 20.36 5.88
N ASN A 8 13.73 19.39 6.09
CA ASN A 8 13.28 18.04 6.20
C ASN A 8 12.25 17.85 7.27
N ALA A 9 12.42 18.54 8.37
CA ALA A 9 11.46 18.41 9.44
C ALA A 9 10.11 18.96 9.02
N ALA A 10 10.15 20.04 8.22
CA ALA A 10 8.92 20.66 7.76
C ALA A 10 8.25 19.85 6.66
N THR A 11 9.03 19.11 5.88
CA THR A 11 8.49 18.33 4.77
C THR A 11 8.38 16.86 5.07
N ALA A 12 8.85 16.46 6.25
CA ALA A 12 8.80 15.04 6.61
C ALA A 12 7.36 14.62 6.81
N HIS A 13 7.07 13.46 6.29
CA HIS A 13 5.75 12.87 6.47
C HIS A 13 5.73 12.04 7.74
N PRO A 14 4.64 12.06 8.51
CA PRO A 14 4.52 11.18 9.66
C PRO A 14 4.68 9.73 9.24
N ARG A 15 5.15 8.91 10.17
CA ARG A 15 5.21 7.48 9.91
C ARG A 15 3.80 6.93 9.74
N PRO A 16 3.64 5.90 8.92
CA PRO A 16 2.34 5.25 8.81
C PRO A 16 1.81 4.81 10.17
N VAL A 17 0.54 5.10 10.42
CA VAL A 17 -0.15 4.59 11.59
C VAL A 17 -0.84 3.31 11.18
N LEU A 18 -0.40 2.20 11.76
CA LEU A 18 -0.86 0.88 11.39
C LEU A 18 -1.48 0.18 12.59
N LEU A 19 -2.46 -0.64 12.31
CA LEU A 19 -3.09 -1.48 13.32
C LEU A 19 -2.70 -2.92 13.06
N PHE A 20 -2.65 -3.71 14.12
CA PHE A 20 -2.18 -5.08 14.02
C PHE A 20 -3.13 -6.03 14.74
N SER A 21 -3.21 -7.26 14.23
CA SER A 21 -3.95 -8.32 14.89
C SER A 21 -3.06 -9.04 15.89
N PRO A 22 -3.42 -9.10 17.16
CA PRO A 22 -2.63 -9.86 18.12
C PRO A 22 -2.49 -11.33 17.74
N VAL A 23 -3.53 -11.91 17.15
CA VAL A 23 -3.51 -13.32 16.75
C VAL A 23 -2.46 -13.54 15.65
N LEU A 24 -2.45 -12.69 14.65
CA LEU A 24 -1.47 -12.82 13.57
C LEU A 24 -0.06 -12.55 14.07
N ALA A 25 0.09 -11.58 14.96
CA ALA A 25 1.40 -11.26 15.53
C ALA A 25 1.95 -12.44 16.33
N GLU A 26 1.11 -13.12 17.09
CA GLU A 26 1.52 -14.30 17.86
C GLU A 26 2.01 -15.42 16.95
N GLN A 27 1.44 -15.51 15.75
CA GLN A 27 1.84 -16.52 14.78
C GLN A 27 3.05 -16.10 13.95
N GLY A 28 3.60 -14.94 14.22
CA GLY A 28 4.76 -14.46 13.47
C GLY A 28 4.44 -14.04 12.04
N VAL A 29 3.21 -13.70 11.76
CA VAL A 29 2.78 -13.31 10.41
C VAL A 29 2.95 -11.82 10.22
N PRO A 30 3.83 -11.36 9.33
CA PRO A 30 3.93 -9.95 9.01
C PRO A 30 2.60 -9.47 8.40
N HIS A 31 2.07 -8.40 8.93
CA HIS A 31 0.78 -7.87 8.46
C HIS A 31 0.59 -6.47 8.98
N ALA A 32 -0.40 -5.79 8.43
CA ALA A 32 -0.86 -4.51 8.96
C ALA A 32 -2.23 -4.18 8.39
N PHE A 33 -2.99 -3.44 9.16
CA PHE A 33 -4.20 -2.78 8.68
C PHE A 33 -3.87 -1.31 8.62
N THR A 34 -3.92 -0.74 7.43
CA THR A 34 -3.51 0.65 7.23
C THR A 34 -4.59 1.62 7.66
N THR A 35 -4.16 2.83 8.01
CA THR A 35 -5.05 3.96 8.23
C THR A 35 -4.75 4.98 7.15
N ARG A 36 -5.40 6.12 7.19
CA ARG A 36 -5.11 7.16 6.22
C ARG A 36 -3.85 7.96 6.55
N VAL A 37 -3.25 7.73 7.70
CA VAL A 37 -2.12 8.53 8.19
C VAL A 37 -0.79 7.91 7.79
N GLY A 38 0.11 8.74 7.30
CA GLY A 38 1.49 8.30 7.12
C GLY A 38 1.93 8.17 5.68
N GLY A 39 1.16 8.69 4.74
CA GLY A 39 1.53 8.67 3.33
C GLY A 39 1.97 10.02 2.78
N VAL A 40 2.07 10.11 1.48
CA VAL A 40 2.53 11.29 0.77
C VAL A 40 1.46 11.92 -0.12
N SER A 41 0.31 11.30 -0.22
CA SER A 41 -0.77 11.80 -1.09
C SER A 41 -1.42 13.04 -0.50
N ARG A 42 -2.02 13.83 -1.36
CA ARG A 42 -2.59 15.13 -0.98
C ARG A 42 -4.05 15.24 -1.36
N GLY A 43 -4.69 16.29 -0.86
CA GLY A 43 -6.07 16.59 -1.18
C GLY A 43 -7.00 15.53 -0.68
N GLN A 44 -7.92 15.11 -1.53
CA GLN A 44 -8.88 14.08 -1.15
C GLN A 44 -8.25 12.73 -0.85
N PHE A 45 -6.99 12.53 -1.23
CA PHE A 45 -6.27 11.29 -1.01
C PHE A 45 -5.37 11.31 0.23
N GLU A 46 -5.42 12.36 1.03
CA GLU A 46 -4.54 12.48 2.20
C GLU A 46 -4.73 11.32 3.16
N THR A 47 -3.66 10.67 3.52
CA THR A 47 -2.33 10.76 2.95
C THR A 47 -1.82 9.42 2.46
N LEU A 48 -2.30 8.31 3.06
CA LEU A 48 -1.82 6.97 2.78
C LEU A 48 -2.79 6.27 1.82
N ASN A 49 -2.80 6.72 0.59
CA ASN A 49 -3.70 6.22 -0.44
C ASN A 49 -3.00 5.14 -1.28
N PHE A 50 -3.72 4.11 -1.65
CA PHE A 50 -3.18 2.98 -2.40
C PHE A 50 -3.85 2.73 -3.74
N GLY A 51 -4.74 3.59 -4.16
CA GLY A 51 -5.38 3.40 -5.45
C GLY A 51 -6.27 4.56 -5.84
N ASN A 52 -6.70 4.55 -7.07
CA ASN A 52 -7.58 5.56 -7.62
C ASN A 52 -8.93 4.95 -7.99
N PRO A 53 -10.03 5.62 -7.65
CA PRO A 53 -11.34 5.19 -8.17
C PRO A 53 -11.33 5.20 -9.69
N GLY A 54 -12.01 4.23 -10.28
CA GLY A 54 -12.00 4.07 -11.73
C GLY A 54 -12.63 5.21 -12.49
N GLU A 55 -13.51 5.98 -11.86
CA GLU A 55 -14.18 7.09 -12.50
C GLU A 55 -13.34 8.35 -12.58
N LEU A 56 -12.25 8.44 -11.83
CA LEU A 56 -11.40 9.63 -11.87
C LEU A 56 -10.50 9.63 -13.10
N ARG A 57 -10.25 10.80 -13.63
CA ARG A 57 -9.44 10.99 -14.83
C ARG A 57 -8.39 12.07 -14.62
N GLY A 58 -7.25 11.89 -15.26
CA GLY A 58 -6.21 12.92 -15.34
C GLY A 58 -5.79 13.47 -13.99
N ASP A 59 -5.88 14.77 -13.86
CA ASP A 59 -5.43 15.47 -12.66
C ASP A 59 -6.27 15.18 -11.43
N GLU A 60 -7.42 14.56 -11.60
CA GLU A 60 -8.25 14.16 -10.48
C GLU A 60 -7.67 12.95 -9.75
N ARG A 61 -6.78 12.24 -10.38
CA ARG A 61 -6.20 11.01 -9.83
C ARG A 61 -4.99 11.32 -8.98
N ASP A 62 -4.77 10.49 -7.97
CA ASP A 62 -3.52 10.53 -7.22
C ASP A 62 -2.41 10.03 -8.15
N PRO A 63 -1.31 10.77 -8.27
CA PRO A 63 -0.21 10.31 -9.13
C PRO A 63 0.28 8.92 -8.75
N PRO A 64 0.55 8.06 -9.74
CA PRO A 64 1.07 6.73 -9.45
C PRO A 64 2.32 6.72 -8.59
N ALA A 65 3.16 7.74 -8.71
CA ALA A 65 4.36 7.84 -7.88
C ALA A 65 4.02 7.97 -6.40
N ASN A 66 2.94 8.68 -6.07
CA ASN A 66 2.51 8.81 -4.69
C ASN A 66 2.00 7.48 -4.14
N ILE A 67 1.23 6.77 -4.95
CA ILE A 67 0.72 5.46 -4.56
C ILE A 67 1.87 4.49 -4.32
N ALA A 68 2.85 4.49 -5.21
CA ALA A 68 4.03 3.64 -5.06
C ALA A 68 4.79 3.96 -3.77
N ARG A 69 4.96 5.24 -3.47
CA ARG A 69 5.62 5.65 -2.23
C ARG A 69 4.86 5.22 -1.00
N ASN A 70 3.54 5.33 -1.05
CA ASN A 70 2.70 4.93 0.07
C ASN A 70 2.86 3.43 0.35
N ILE A 71 2.87 2.63 -0.69
CA ILE A 71 3.09 1.20 -0.57
C ILE A 71 4.46 0.92 0.05
N ASP A 72 5.51 1.56 -0.47
CA ASP A 72 6.86 1.36 0.04
C ASP A 72 6.97 1.73 1.52
N ARG A 73 6.30 2.79 1.93
CA ARG A 73 6.33 3.22 3.31
C ARG A 73 5.73 2.16 4.24
N VAL A 74 4.62 1.57 3.84
CA VAL A 74 4.00 0.52 4.64
C VAL A 74 4.87 -0.74 4.65
N LEU A 75 5.39 -1.14 3.50
CA LEU A 75 6.27 -2.30 3.44
C LEU A 75 7.49 -2.13 4.32
N GLY A 76 8.06 -0.93 4.36
CA GLY A 76 9.19 -0.65 5.24
C GLY A 76 8.83 -0.80 6.71
N GLU A 77 7.61 -0.38 7.10
CA GLU A 77 7.19 -0.46 8.49
C GLU A 77 6.98 -1.89 8.97
N ILE A 78 6.61 -2.79 8.08
CA ILE A 78 6.35 -4.19 8.47
C ILE A 78 7.50 -5.12 8.12
N GLY A 79 8.65 -4.56 7.74
CA GLY A 79 9.83 -5.37 7.44
C GLY A 79 9.75 -6.11 6.12
N ALA A 80 8.95 -5.61 5.18
CA ALA A 80 8.74 -6.26 3.88
C ALA A 80 9.25 -5.41 2.71
N ALA A 81 10.18 -4.50 2.96
CA ALA A 81 10.71 -3.63 1.91
C ALA A 81 11.26 -4.45 0.75
N GLY A 82 10.94 -4.02 -0.46
CA GLY A 82 11.41 -4.69 -1.67
C GLY A 82 10.60 -5.90 -2.09
N ARG A 83 9.60 -6.30 -1.30
CA ARG A 83 8.77 -7.43 -1.67
C ARG A 83 7.81 -7.03 -2.79
N ARG A 84 7.49 -8.00 -3.64
CA ARG A 84 6.54 -7.78 -4.71
C ARG A 84 5.13 -7.62 -4.12
N VAL A 85 4.40 -6.67 -4.63
CA VAL A 85 3.04 -6.38 -4.19
C VAL A 85 2.06 -6.91 -5.21
N VAL A 86 1.06 -7.64 -4.75
CA VAL A 86 -0.01 -8.13 -5.59
C VAL A 86 -1.33 -7.61 -5.02
N GLN A 87 -2.14 -7.04 -5.88
CA GLN A 87 -3.44 -6.50 -5.50
C GLN A 87 -4.52 -7.07 -6.40
N VAL A 88 -5.72 -7.16 -5.87
CA VAL A 88 -6.90 -7.51 -6.67
C VAL A 88 -7.87 -6.34 -6.62
N HIS A 89 -8.68 -6.24 -7.66
CA HIS A 89 -9.74 -5.24 -7.69
C HIS A 89 -10.98 -5.84 -7.04
N GLN A 90 -11.32 -5.37 -5.87
CA GLN A 90 -12.45 -5.88 -5.10
C GLN A 90 -13.77 -5.48 -5.75
N VAL A 91 -14.68 -6.43 -5.82
CA VAL A 91 -15.98 -6.22 -6.44
C VAL A 91 -17.14 -6.60 -5.51
N HIS A 92 -16.82 -6.81 -4.24
CA HIS A 92 -17.80 -7.19 -3.20
C HIS A 92 -18.51 -8.51 -3.52
N GLY A 93 -17.77 -9.43 -4.11
CA GLY A 93 -18.24 -10.78 -4.41
C GLY A 93 -17.58 -11.81 -3.50
N ALA A 94 -17.35 -12.99 -4.05
CA ALA A 94 -16.78 -14.09 -3.29
C ALA A 94 -15.67 -14.82 -4.06
N ASP A 95 -15.08 -14.17 -5.04
CA ASP A 95 -14.03 -14.79 -5.83
C ASP A 95 -12.68 -14.68 -5.14
N VAL A 96 -11.93 -15.76 -5.18
CA VAL A 96 -10.60 -15.83 -4.59
C VAL A 96 -9.59 -15.98 -5.73
N HIS A 97 -8.58 -15.13 -5.72
CA HIS A 97 -7.48 -15.22 -6.68
C HIS A 97 -6.36 -16.06 -6.07
N ALA A 98 -6.07 -17.19 -6.68
CA ALA A 98 -4.97 -18.04 -6.23
C ALA A 98 -3.70 -17.64 -6.99
N LEU A 99 -2.67 -17.33 -6.24
CA LEU A 99 -1.39 -16.89 -6.77
C LEU A 99 -0.36 -17.99 -6.55
N ALA A 100 0.15 -18.55 -7.63
CA ALA A 100 1.12 -19.64 -7.54
C ALA A 100 2.53 -19.08 -7.53
N GLY A 101 3.13 -19.09 -6.37
CA GLY A 101 4.56 -18.86 -6.18
C GLY A 101 5.19 -17.80 -7.07
N SER A 102 6.46 -18.00 -7.34
CA SER A 102 7.24 -17.06 -8.12
C SER A 102 6.90 -17.04 -9.60
N ARG A 103 6.02 -17.91 -10.04
CA ARG A 103 5.64 -17.95 -11.45
C ARG A 103 4.70 -16.87 -11.85
N SER A 104 4.03 -16.28 -10.92
CA SER A 104 3.13 -15.24 -11.29
C SER A 104 3.98 -14.06 -11.70
N SER A 105 3.81 -13.64 -12.91
CA SER A 105 4.46 -12.46 -13.43
C SER A 105 3.75 -11.26 -12.85
N GLY A 106 3.76 -11.18 -11.54
CA GLY A 106 3.12 -10.10 -10.88
C GLY A 106 3.69 -8.82 -11.37
N THR A 107 2.87 -8.06 -11.88
CA THR A 107 3.20 -6.77 -12.35
C THR A 107 2.86 -5.81 -11.26
N GLY A 108 3.45 -4.70 -11.31
CA GLY A 108 3.27 -3.71 -10.27
C GLY A 108 1.83 -3.26 -10.09
N PRO A 109 1.63 -2.25 -9.25
CA PRO A 109 0.28 -1.80 -8.89
C PRO A 109 -0.53 -1.26 -10.07
N ASP A 110 0.11 -1.07 -11.21
CA ASP A 110 -0.57 -0.57 -12.39
C ASP A 110 -1.10 -1.67 -13.29
N ALA A 111 -0.84 -2.90 -12.95
CA ALA A 111 -1.39 -4.00 -13.72
C ALA A 111 -2.88 -4.02 -13.53
N GLU A 112 -3.56 -4.25 -14.61
CA GLU A 112 -4.99 -4.42 -14.54
C GLU A 112 -5.26 -5.53 -13.55
N ALA A 113 -5.74 -5.17 -12.39
CA ALA A 113 -5.89 -6.12 -11.31
C ALA A 113 -7.00 -7.10 -11.63
N THR A 114 -6.75 -8.36 -11.37
CA THR A 114 -7.80 -9.37 -11.43
C THR A 114 -8.92 -8.96 -10.49
N LYS A 115 -10.15 -9.13 -10.95
CA LYS A 115 -11.31 -8.87 -10.13
C LYS A 115 -11.51 -10.03 -9.16
N ALA A 116 -11.35 -9.77 -7.89
CA ALA A 116 -11.51 -10.76 -6.85
C ALA A 116 -11.61 -10.05 -5.51
N ASP A 117 -12.01 -10.77 -4.48
CA ASP A 117 -12.19 -10.17 -3.16
C ASP A 117 -11.22 -10.72 -2.13
N ALA A 118 -10.42 -11.68 -2.53
CA ALA A 118 -9.38 -12.24 -1.69
C ALA A 118 -8.25 -12.79 -2.54
N ILE A 119 -7.09 -12.92 -1.91
CA ILE A 119 -5.92 -13.54 -2.54
C ILE A 119 -5.46 -14.66 -1.62
N VAL A 120 -5.11 -15.80 -2.20
CA VAL A 120 -4.44 -16.86 -1.49
C VAL A 120 -3.18 -17.23 -2.24
N THR A 121 -2.10 -17.46 -1.51
CA THR A 121 -0.82 -17.78 -2.12
C THR A 121 -0.05 -18.76 -1.25
N ASP A 122 0.80 -19.55 -1.90
CA ASP A 122 1.76 -20.40 -1.19
C ASP A 122 3.18 -19.85 -1.29
N ASP A 123 3.34 -18.65 -1.79
CA ASP A 123 4.64 -17.98 -1.87
C ASP A 123 4.97 -17.35 -0.51
N PRO A 124 6.05 -17.78 0.14
CA PRO A 124 6.40 -17.27 1.47
C PRO A 124 6.84 -15.80 1.48
#